data_8a7d49be07a75910148529e589b8e623
#
_entry.id   8a7d49be07a75910148529e589b8e623
#
_cell.length_a   1.000
_cell.length_b   1.000
_cell.length_c   1.000
_cell.angle_alpha   90.00
_cell.angle_beta   90.00
_cell.angle_gamma   90.00
#
_symmetry.space_group_name_H-M   'P 1'
#
loop_
_entity.id
_entity.type
_entity.pdbx_description
1 polymer ?
#
loop_
_entity_poly.entity_id
_entity_poly.type
_entity_poly.pdbx_seq_one_letter_code
_entity_poly.pdbx_strand_id
1 'polypeptide(L)'
;LFGYLLCAVLAGYRRPIAARLLFTTLVQFHIFIFTYILGWQIGNYMFYLALPALPYVIFYNSRFGVAYGLITGAIGFAASYYIKLTNHRLVDVSASIYDGLFLLAFGSTFAVVFLVVRLFFKLSRSSDIRLNLEKQKSERLLLNVLPEDIAARLQRGETTIADHYDPVVVLFAD
;
A
#
# COMPACT_ATOMS: atom_id res chain seq x y z
N LEU A 1 -22.45 -8.47 4.46
CA LEU A 1 -21.83 -9.12 5.61
C LEU A 1 -21.11 -10.42 5.21
N PHE A 2 -21.79 -11.35 4.53
CA PHE A 2 -21.21 -12.65 4.11
C PHE A 2 -19.92 -12.54 3.30
N GLY A 3 -19.82 -11.59 2.37
CA GLY A 3 -18.61 -11.39 1.57
C GLY A 3 -17.39 -11.02 2.39
N TYR A 4 -17.55 -10.19 3.42
CA TYR A 4 -16.45 -9.81 4.32
C TYR A 4 -16.03 -10.96 5.25
N LEU A 5 -16.98 -11.80 5.68
CA LEU A 5 -16.68 -13.04 6.40
C LEU A 5 -15.87 -14.00 5.52
N LEU A 6 -16.23 -14.13 4.25
CA LEU A 6 -15.49 -14.96 3.29
C LEU A 6 -14.04 -14.44 3.11
N CYS A 7 -13.83 -13.12 3.10
CA CYS A 7 -12.48 -12.55 3.07
C CYS A 7 -11.66 -12.97 4.29
N ALA A 8 -12.25 -12.93 5.49
CA ALA A 8 -11.58 -13.36 6.72
C ALA A 8 -11.23 -14.86 6.69
N VAL A 9 -12.16 -15.69 6.21
CA VAL A 9 -11.96 -17.14 6.04
C VAL A 9 -10.82 -17.42 5.05
N LEU A 10 -10.82 -16.77 3.86
CA LEU A 10 -9.77 -16.94 2.86
C LEU A 10 -8.40 -16.48 3.38
N ALA A 11 -8.35 -15.42 4.19
CA ALA A 11 -7.12 -14.98 4.84
C ALA A 11 -6.58 -16.05 5.81
N GLY A 12 -7.47 -16.71 6.58
CA GLY A 12 -7.14 -17.82 7.47
C GLY A 12 -6.64 -19.07 6.75
N TYR A 13 -7.18 -19.38 5.58
CA TYR A 13 -6.78 -20.53 4.74
C TYR A 13 -5.49 -20.32 3.92
N ARG A 14 -4.62 -19.38 4.30
CA ARG A 14 -3.36 -19.06 3.62
C ARG A 14 -3.51 -18.65 2.14
N ARG A 15 -4.64 -18.07 1.76
CA ARG A 15 -4.86 -17.46 0.45
C ARG A 15 -4.98 -15.93 0.54
N PRO A 16 -3.95 -15.23 1.01
CA PRO A 16 -4.04 -13.80 1.31
C PRO A 16 -4.30 -12.94 0.06
N ILE A 17 -3.81 -13.34 -1.10
CA ILE A 17 -4.03 -12.60 -2.37
C ILE A 17 -5.50 -12.66 -2.75
N ALA A 18 -6.13 -13.83 -2.72
CA ALA A 18 -7.56 -13.99 -3.04
C ALA A 18 -8.45 -13.19 -2.07
N ALA A 19 -8.12 -13.23 -0.78
CA ALA A 19 -8.83 -12.44 0.23
C ALA A 19 -8.74 -10.93 -0.04
N ARG A 20 -7.56 -10.42 -0.41
CA ARG A 20 -7.31 -9.01 -0.72
C ARG A 20 -8.05 -8.57 -1.99
N LEU A 21 -8.03 -9.39 -3.05
CA LEU A 21 -8.77 -9.11 -4.29
C LEU A 21 -10.27 -9.06 -4.03
N LEU A 22 -10.80 -10.06 -3.32
CA LEU A 22 -12.22 -10.11 -2.96
C LEU A 22 -12.62 -8.89 -2.11
N PHE A 23 -11.83 -8.55 -1.10
CA PHE A 23 -12.08 -7.38 -0.25
C PHE A 23 -12.16 -6.10 -1.06
N THR A 24 -11.16 -5.87 -1.94
CA THR A 24 -11.11 -4.67 -2.79
C THR A 24 -12.34 -4.58 -3.70
N THR A 25 -12.73 -5.70 -4.32
CA THR A 25 -13.93 -5.76 -5.17
C THR A 25 -15.21 -5.47 -4.38
N LEU A 26 -15.35 -6.06 -3.20
CA LEU A 26 -16.53 -5.86 -2.36
C LEU A 26 -16.69 -4.41 -1.89
N VAL A 27 -15.60 -3.76 -1.52
CA VAL A 27 -15.63 -2.35 -1.11
C VAL A 27 -16.11 -1.47 -2.27
N GLN A 28 -15.57 -1.67 -3.47
CA GLN A 28 -15.95 -0.89 -4.65
C GLN A 28 -17.40 -1.16 -5.05
N PHE A 29 -17.81 -2.42 -5.02
CA PHE A 29 -19.19 -2.81 -5.29
C PHE A 29 -20.19 -2.21 -4.29
N HIS A 30 -19.80 -2.12 -3.01
CA HIS A 30 -20.61 -1.46 -1.98
C HIS A 30 -20.82 0.02 -2.29
N ILE A 31 -19.74 0.74 -2.64
CA ILE A 31 -19.82 2.15 -2.99
C ILE A 31 -20.73 2.35 -4.20
N PHE A 32 -20.55 1.50 -5.23
CA PHE A 32 -21.39 1.56 -6.43
C PHE A 32 -22.86 1.30 -6.13
N ILE A 33 -23.20 0.24 -5.36
CA ILE A 33 -24.59 -0.09 -5.03
C ILE A 33 -25.27 1.06 -4.26
N PHE A 34 -24.59 1.63 -3.26
CA PHE A 34 -25.17 2.75 -2.51
C PHE A 34 -25.40 3.96 -3.42
N THR A 35 -24.48 4.25 -4.33
CA THR A 35 -24.65 5.32 -5.32
C THR A 35 -25.79 5.02 -6.28
N TYR A 36 -25.99 3.76 -6.68
CA TYR A 36 -27.07 3.34 -7.56
C TYR A 36 -28.44 3.47 -6.91
N ILE A 37 -28.55 3.12 -5.62
CA ILE A 37 -29.84 3.15 -4.89
C ILE A 37 -30.23 4.58 -4.52
N LEU A 38 -29.32 5.36 -3.96
CA LEU A 38 -29.60 6.68 -3.37
C LEU A 38 -29.22 7.85 -4.29
N GLY A 39 -28.55 7.55 -5.39
CA GLY A 39 -28.10 8.56 -6.35
C GLY A 39 -26.74 9.17 -6.01
N TRP A 40 -26.26 10.00 -6.92
CA TRP A 40 -24.96 10.68 -6.81
C TRP A 40 -24.88 11.68 -5.64
N GLN A 41 -26.01 12.24 -5.23
CA GLN A 41 -26.10 13.32 -4.24
C GLN A 41 -25.56 12.95 -2.84
N ILE A 42 -25.54 11.67 -2.49
CA ILE A 42 -25.02 11.18 -1.19
C ILE A 42 -23.50 11.32 -1.01
N GLY A 43 -22.75 11.66 -2.08
CA GLY A 43 -21.31 11.86 -1.99
C GLY A 43 -20.44 10.60 -1.92
N ASN A 44 -21.00 9.40 -1.98
CA ASN A 44 -20.23 8.13 -1.87
C ASN A 44 -19.12 7.99 -2.93
N TYR A 45 -19.24 8.64 -4.07
CA TYR A 45 -18.19 8.67 -5.08
C TYR A 45 -16.87 9.27 -4.58
N MET A 46 -16.90 10.05 -3.49
CA MET A 46 -15.68 10.62 -2.88
C MET A 46 -14.74 9.53 -2.37
N PHE A 47 -15.26 8.37 -1.98
CA PHE A 47 -14.43 7.24 -1.62
C PHE A 47 -13.51 6.77 -2.75
N TYR A 48 -13.89 6.96 -4.01
CA TYR A 48 -13.02 6.65 -5.16
C TYR A 48 -11.79 7.56 -5.24
N LEU A 49 -11.77 8.71 -4.55
CA LEU A 49 -10.57 9.53 -4.40
C LEU A 49 -9.58 8.94 -3.40
N ALA A 50 -10.08 8.26 -2.36
CA ALA A 50 -9.27 7.59 -1.36
C ALA A 50 -8.81 6.19 -1.81
N LEU A 51 -9.62 5.52 -2.61
CA LEU A 51 -9.38 4.14 -3.05
C LEU A 51 -8.06 3.92 -3.81
N PRO A 52 -7.52 4.85 -4.64
CA PRO A 52 -6.23 4.65 -5.30
C PRO A 52 -5.07 4.41 -4.34
N ALA A 53 -5.14 4.94 -3.12
CA ALA A 53 -4.08 4.74 -2.13
C ALA A 53 -4.17 3.37 -1.42
N LEU A 54 -5.35 2.78 -1.29
CA LEU A 54 -5.57 1.49 -0.63
C LEU A 54 -4.82 0.32 -1.28
N PRO A 55 -4.82 0.13 -2.61
CA PRO A 55 -4.10 -0.95 -3.26
C PRO A 55 -2.61 -0.96 -2.95
N TYR A 56 -1.96 0.20 -2.81
CA TYR A 56 -0.55 0.27 -2.44
C TYR A 56 -0.29 -0.27 -1.03
N VAL A 57 -1.23 -0.08 -0.11
CA VAL A 57 -1.12 -0.61 1.26
C VAL A 57 -1.49 -2.10 1.30
N ILE A 58 -2.58 -2.49 0.62
CA ILE A 58 -3.10 -3.86 0.64
C ILE A 58 -2.21 -4.81 -0.16
N PHE A 59 -1.70 -4.38 -1.32
CA PHE A 59 -0.92 -5.18 -2.26
C PHE A 59 0.55 -4.73 -2.35
N TYR A 60 1.13 -4.26 -1.25
CA TYR A 60 2.48 -3.66 -1.21
C TYR A 60 3.57 -4.48 -1.94
N ASN A 61 3.37 -5.78 -2.10
CA ASN A 61 4.33 -6.68 -2.76
C ASN A 61 3.82 -7.27 -4.10
N SER A 62 2.75 -6.72 -4.69
CA SER A 62 2.15 -7.23 -5.92
C SER A 62 1.75 -6.11 -6.86
N ARG A 63 2.56 -5.89 -7.92
CA ARG A 63 2.23 -4.93 -8.98
C ARG A 63 0.89 -5.23 -9.65
N PHE A 64 0.58 -6.52 -9.85
CA PHE A 64 -0.71 -6.96 -10.38
C PHE A 64 -1.87 -6.54 -9.46
N GLY A 65 -1.75 -6.78 -8.16
CA GLY A 65 -2.80 -6.39 -7.20
C GLY A 65 -3.04 -4.89 -7.15
N VAL A 66 -1.96 -4.09 -7.21
CA VAL A 66 -2.08 -2.62 -7.29
C VAL A 66 -2.79 -2.20 -8.58
N ALA A 67 -2.36 -2.71 -9.73
CA ALA A 67 -2.99 -2.41 -11.03
C ALA A 67 -4.47 -2.81 -11.04
N TYR A 68 -4.80 -3.99 -10.52
CA TYR A 68 -6.17 -4.47 -10.36
C TYR A 68 -7.03 -3.48 -9.55
N GLY A 69 -6.56 -3.07 -8.38
CA GLY A 69 -7.30 -2.13 -7.53
C GLY A 69 -7.52 -0.76 -8.16
N LEU A 70 -6.52 -0.25 -8.91
CA LEU A 70 -6.62 1.02 -9.63
C LEU A 70 -7.61 0.93 -10.80
N ILE A 71 -7.51 -0.12 -11.62
CA ILE A 71 -8.38 -0.30 -12.79
C ILE A 71 -9.83 -0.48 -12.36
N THR A 72 -10.07 -1.37 -11.39
CA THR A 72 -11.44 -1.61 -10.90
C THR A 72 -12.02 -0.37 -10.20
N GLY A 73 -11.19 0.42 -9.50
CA GLY A 73 -11.59 1.71 -8.93
C GLY A 73 -11.98 2.73 -9.98
N ALA A 74 -11.19 2.85 -11.06
CA ALA A 74 -11.51 3.73 -12.17
C ALA A 74 -12.83 3.34 -12.87
N ILE A 75 -13.05 2.04 -13.09
CA ILE A 75 -14.30 1.51 -13.65
C ILE A 75 -15.48 1.83 -12.72
N GLY A 76 -15.33 1.60 -11.41
CA GLY A 76 -16.36 1.90 -10.41
C GLY A 76 -16.72 3.39 -10.36
N PHE A 77 -15.70 4.26 -10.43
CA PHE A 77 -15.93 5.71 -10.51
C PHE A 77 -16.68 6.09 -11.79
N ALA A 78 -16.24 5.60 -12.96
CA ALA A 78 -16.90 5.87 -14.23
C ALA A 78 -18.36 5.40 -14.24
N ALA A 79 -18.63 4.22 -13.71
CA ALA A 79 -19.99 3.69 -13.55
C ALA A 79 -20.84 4.57 -12.62
N SER A 80 -20.27 5.03 -11.49
CA SER A 80 -20.94 5.95 -10.58
C SER A 80 -21.19 7.32 -11.21
N TYR A 81 -20.25 7.80 -12.04
CA TYR A 81 -20.42 9.05 -12.79
C TYR A 81 -21.53 8.95 -13.85
N TYR A 82 -21.69 7.78 -14.47
CA TYR A 82 -22.83 7.53 -15.39
C TYR A 82 -24.17 7.65 -14.68
N ILE A 83 -24.28 7.22 -13.41
CA ILE A 83 -25.47 7.42 -12.57
C ILE A 83 -25.79 8.91 -12.43
N LYS A 84 -24.77 9.76 -12.26
CA LYS A 84 -24.94 11.22 -12.23
C LYS A 84 -25.53 11.75 -13.55
N LEU A 85 -25.01 11.31 -14.69
CA LEU A 85 -25.46 11.79 -16.01
C LEU A 85 -26.91 11.40 -16.30
N THR A 86 -27.32 10.22 -15.87
CA THR A 86 -28.68 9.70 -16.04
C THR A 86 -29.65 10.18 -14.95
N ASN A 87 -29.12 10.85 -13.92
CA ASN A 87 -29.86 11.24 -12.72
C ASN A 87 -30.65 10.06 -12.09
N HIS A 88 -30.05 8.87 -12.17
CA HIS A 88 -30.69 7.64 -11.73
C HIS A 88 -30.61 7.51 -10.21
N ARG A 89 -31.76 7.17 -9.61
CA ARG A 89 -31.92 6.83 -8.21
C ARG A 89 -33.15 5.94 -8.02
N LEU A 90 -33.07 4.98 -7.13
CA LEU A 90 -34.19 4.08 -6.84
C LEU A 90 -35.04 4.59 -5.68
N VAL A 91 -34.44 5.33 -4.76
CA VAL A 91 -35.08 5.83 -3.55
C VAL A 91 -34.88 7.33 -3.45
N ASP A 92 -35.97 8.06 -3.31
CA ASP A 92 -35.98 9.47 -2.98
C ASP A 92 -36.11 9.66 -1.48
N VAL A 93 -35.19 10.43 -0.91
CA VAL A 93 -35.25 10.81 0.51
C VAL A 93 -35.32 12.33 0.63
N SER A 94 -35.65 12.85 1.80
CA SER A 94 -35.70 14.30 2.02
C SER A 94 -34.34 14.95 1.82
N ALA A 95 -34.32 16.22 1.44
CA ALA A 95 -33.08 16.99 1.25
C ALA A 95 -32.17 16.95 2.50
N SER A 96 -32.77 17.08 3.68
CA SER A 96 -32.01 17.01 4.94
C SER A 96 -31.29 15.68 5.16
N ILE A 97 -31.89 14.57 4.69
CA ILE A 97 -31.23 13.25 4.76
C ILE A 97 -30.07 13.19 3.75
N TYR A 98 -30.25 13.72 2.54
CA TYR A 98 -29.16 13.80 1.56
C TYR A 98 -27.97 14.60 2.08
N ASP A 99 -28.22 15.76 2.70
CA ASP A 99 -27.16 16.58 3.29
C ASP A 99 -26.45 15.86 4.44
N GLY A 100 -27.19 15.16 5.29
CA GLY A 100 -26.62 14.34 6.35
C GLY A 100 -25.76 13.19 5.82
N LEU A 101 -26.21 12.47 4.80
CA LEU A 101 -25.48 11.38 4.16
C LEU A 101 -24.22 11.91 3.45
N PHE A 102 -24.31 13.07 2.78
CA PHE A 102 -23.17 13.71 2.15
C PHE A 102 -22.10 14.10 3.17
N LEU A 103 -22.48 14.75 4.28
CA LEU A 103 -21.54 15.10 5.34
C LEU A 103 -20.88 13.87 5.97
N LEU A 104 -21.63 12.79 6.15
CA LEU A 104 -21.11 11.52 6.66
C LEU A 104 -20.14 10.88 5.66
N ALA A 105 -20.47 10.87 4.36
CA ALA A 105 -19.58 10.38 3.31
C ALA A 105 -18.30 11.22 3.22
N PHE A 106 -18.42 12.55 3.29
CA PHE A 106 -17.27 13.46 3.26
C PHE A 106 -16.36 13.23 4.48
N GLY A 107 -16.90 13.26 5.69
CA GLY A 107 -16.13 13.06 6.92
C GLY A 107 -15.47 11.69 7.00
N SER A 108 -16.19 10.63 6.61
CA SER A 108 -15.63 9.27 6.59
C SER A 108 -14.56 9.09 5.51
N THR A 109 -14.68 9.74 4.34
CA THR A 109 -13.62 9.75 3.32
C THR A 109 -12.35 10.41 3.86
N PHE A 110 -12.48 11.55 4.54
CA PHE A 110 -11.35 12.21 5.19
C PHE A 110 -10.68 11.31 6.24
N ALA A 111 -11.48 10.65 7.08
CA ALA A 111 -10.97 9.71 8.08
C ALA A 111 -10.20 8.54 7.42
N VAL A 112 -10.73 7.97 6.33
CA VAL A 112 -10.06 6.89 5.58
C VAL A 112 -8.74 7.37 4.97
N VAL A 113 -8.72 8.55 4.31
CA VAL A 113 -7.49 9.12 3.74
C VAL A 113 -6.45 9.33 4.83
N PHE A 114 -6.83 9.94 5.95
CA PHE A 114 -5.93 10.16 7.09
C PHE A 114 -5.35 8.84 7.62
N LEU A 115 -6.19 7.82 7.79
CA LEU A 115 -5.76 6.49 8.25
C LEU A 115 -4.77 5.84 7.27
N VAL A 116 -5.07 5.89 5.97
CA VAL A 116 -4.21 5.33 4.92
C VAL A 116 -2.85 6.02 4.90
N VAL A 117 -2.83 7.35 4.95
CA VAL A 117 -1.60 8.14 5.00
C VAL A 117 -0.78 7.79 6.25
N ARG A 118 -1.42 7.73 7.41
CA ARG A 118 -0.76 7.33 8.67
C ARG A 118 -0.16 5.92 8.60
N LEU A 119 -0.91 4.96 8.05
CA LEU A 119 -0.43 3.59 7.86
C LEU A 119 0.75 3.53 6.89
N PHE A 120 0.68 4.29 5.78
CA PHE A 120 1.77 4.38 4.81
C PHE A 120 3.05 4.90 5.47
N PHE A 121 3.00 6.00 6.20
CA PHE A 121 4.17 6.54 6.92
C PHE A 121 4.72 5.56 7.95
N LYS A 122 3.84 4.85 8.68
CA LYS A 122 4.27 3.84 9.65
C LYS A 122 5.02 2.68 8.97
N LEU A 123 4.50 2.19 7.84
CA LEU A 123 5.12 1.10 7.08
C LEU A 123 6.45 1.53 6.46
N SER A 124 6.50 2.72 5.85
CA SER A 124 7.72 3.29 5.26
C SER A 124 8.82 3.42 6.31
N ARG A 125 8.52 4.04 7.45
CA ARG A 125 9.50 4.19 8.54
C ARG A 125 10.02 2.85 9.08
N SER A 126 9.15 1.86 9.18
CA SER A 126 9.55 0.51 9.60
C SER A 126 10.51 -0.15 8.60
N SER A 127 10.29 0.07 7.31
CA SER A 127 11.15 -0.43 6.23
C SER A 127 12.52 0.25 6.25
N ASP A 128 12.57 1.57 6.45
CA ASP A 128 13.81 2.33 6.54
C ASP A 128 14.67 1.89 7.73
N ILE A 129 14.06 1.65 8.89
CA ILE A 129 14.76 1.15 10.08
C ILE A 129 15.36 -0.24 9.81
N ARG A 130 14.58 -1.15 9.19
CA ARG A 130 15.07 -2.50 8.85
C ARG A 130 16.24 -2.44 7.87
N LEU A 131 16.13 -1.61 6.84
CA LEU A 131 17.20 -1.44 5.84
C LEU A 131 18.48 -0.95 6.50
N ASN A 132 18.40 0.05 7.39
CA ASN A 132 19.55 0.56 8.11
C ASN A 132 20.19 -0.49 9.03
N LEU A 133 19.39 -1.31 9.72
CA LEU A 133 19.89 -2.41 10.55
C LEU A 133 20.60 -3.49 9.71
N GLU A 134 20.03 -3.87 8.56
CA GLU A 134 20.66 -4.84 7.66
C GLU A 134 21.98 -4.29 7.09
N LYS A 135 22.01 -2.99 6.71
CA LYS A 135 23.22 -2.31 6.25
C LYS A 135 24.30 -2.32 7.31
N GLN A 136 23.98 -1.93 8.55
CA GLN A 136 24.94 -1.94 9.66
C GLN A 136 25.45 -3.36 9.95
N LYS A 137 24.59 -4.36 9.87
CA LYS A 137 24.98 -5.76 10.04
C LYS A 137 25.95 -6.22 8.97
N SER A 138 25.67 -5.87 7.70
CA SER A 138 26.57 -6.17 6.57
C SER A 138 27.94 -5.49 6.74
N GLU A 139 27.95 -4.22 7.14
CA GLU A 139 29.19 -3.46 7.40
C GLU A 139 30.01 -4.11 8.53
N ARG A 140 29.37 -4.50 9.64
CA ARG A 140 30.06 -5.19 10.73
C ARG A 140 30.66 -6.54 10.29
N LEU A 141 29.93 -7.32 9.50
CA LEU A 141 30.45 -8.59 8.98
C LEU A 141 31.66 -8.36 8.08
N LEU A 142 31.64 -7.31 7.26
CA LEU A 142 32.76 -6.94 6.40
C LEU A 142 34.00 -6.56 7.23
N LEU A 143 33.83 -5.73 8.25
CA LEU A 143 34.90 -5.28 9.14
C LEU A 143 35.48 -6.41 10.01
N ASN A 144 34.73 -7.48 10.28
CA ASN A 144 35.23 -8.66 11.01
C ASN A 144 36.18 -9.51 10.18
N VAL A 145 36.14 -9.38 8.84
CA VAL A 145 36.95 -10.20 7.92
C VAL A 145 38.08 -9.37 7.27
N LEU A 146 37.87 -8.07 7.09
CA LEU A 146 38.80 -7.18 6.41
C LEU A 146 39.26 -6.04 7.33
N PRO A 147 40.53 -5.63 7.26
CA PRO A 147 41.00 -4.38 7.87
C PRO A 147 40.15 -3.20 7.40
N GLU A 148 40.01 -2.19 8.28
CA GLU A 148 39.06 -1.07 8.08
C GLU A 148 39.42 -0.24 6.81
N ASP A 149 40.69 -0.05 6.51
CA ASP A 149 41.19 0.63 5.31
C ASP A 149 40.81 -0.12 4.02
N ILE A 150 40.95 -1.45 4.03
CA ILE A 150 40.60 -2.30 2.88
C ILE A 150 39.08 -2.32 2.68
N ALA A 151 38.33 -2.41 3.75
CA ALA A 151 36.84 -2.35 3.69
C ALA A 151 36.35 -1.01 3.11
N ALA A 152 36.98 0.11 3.53
CA ALA A 152 36.65 1.44 3.01
C ALA A 152 36.99 1.61 1.51
N ARG A 153 38.06 1.01 1.02
CA ARG A 153 38.43 1.02 -0.42
C ARG A 153 37.45 0.20 -1.26
N LEU A 154 37.06 -0.98 -0.77
CA LEU A 154 36.03 -1.82 -1.40
C LEU A 154 34.65 -1.10 -1.47
N GLN A 155 34.25 -0.41 -0.41
CA GLN A 155 33.00 0.36 -0.40
C GLN A 155 33.00 1.53 -1.39
N ARG A 156 34.18 2.09 -1.68
CA ARG A 156 34.36 3.12 -2.74
C ARG A 156 34.35 2.55 -4.16
N GLY A 157 34.24 1.22 -4.30
CA GLY A 157 34.15 0.56 -5.58
C GLY A 157 35.54 0.23 -6.21
N GLU A 158 36.61 0.24 -5.41
CA GLU A 158 37.92 -0.23 -5.89
C GLU A 158 37.87 -1.74 -6.12
N THR A 159 38.00 -2.18 -7.36
CA THR A 159 37.92 -3.60 -7.75
C THR A 159 39.26 -4.34 -7.58
N THR A 160 40.36 -3.61 -7.52
CA THR A 160 41.70 -4.18 -7.32
C THR A 160 42.40 -3.39 -6.23
N ILE A 161 42.62 -4.02 -5.09
CA ILE A 161 43.34 -3.44 -3.96
C ILE A 161 44.69 -4.15 -3.86
N ALA A 162 45.72 -3.47 -4.28
CA ALA A 162 47.10 -3.95 -4.20
C ALA A 162 47.98 -2.82 -3.75
N ASP A 163 48.60 -2.98 -2.59
CA ASP A 163 49.57 -2.02 -2.09
C ASP A 163 50.97 -2.64 -2.19
N HIS A 164 51.94 -1.83 -2.60
CA HIS A 164 53.32 -2.26 -2.67
C HIS A 164 54.02 -1.94 -1.34
N TYR A 165 54.67 -2.93 -0.77
CA TYR A 165 55.50 -2.76 0.41
C TYR A 165 56.93 -3.13 0.07
N ASP A 166 57.90 -2.45 0.69
CA ASP A 166 59.29 -2.85 0.68
C ASP A 166 59.47 -4.26 1.26
N PRO A 167 60.64 -4.90 1.18
CA PRO A 167 60.79 -6.29 1.61
C PRO A 167 60.20 -6.59 2.95
N VAL A 168 59.18 -7.48 2.98
CA VAL A 168 58.45 -7.88 4.18
C VAL A 168 58.71 -9.34 4.51
N VAL A 169 58.64 -9.68 5.82
CA VAL A 169 58.67 -11.05 6.28
C VAL A 169 57.24 -11.46 6.70
N VAL A 170 56.72 -12.53 6.12
CA VAL A 170 55.42 -13.07 6.46
C VAL A 170 55.57 -14.24 7.43
N LEU A 171 54.97 -14.13 8.61
CA LEU A 171 54.91 -15.17 9.62
C LEU A 171 53.52 -15.79 9.63
N PHE A 172 53.45 -17.12 9.49
CA PHE A 172 52.24 -17.89 9.73
C PHE A 172 52.40 -18.59 11.06
N ALA A 173 51.47 -18.38 11.97
CA ALA A 173 51.37 -19.08 13.25
C ALA A 173 49.99 -19.72 13.35
N ASP A 174 49.95 -21.03 13.67
CA ASP A 174 48.72 -21.77 13.98
C ASP A 174 48.49 -21.77 15.50
#